data_46f78b1d37d8dd8b85f9cecdfb48912d
#
_entry.id   46f78b1d37d8dd8b85f9cecdfb48912d
#
_cell.length_a   1.000
_cell.length_b   1.000
_cell.length_c   1.000
_cell.angle_alpha   90.00
_cell.angle_beta   90.00
_cell.angle_gamma   90.00
#
_symmetry.space_group_name_H-M   'P 1'
#
loop_
_entity.id
_entity.type
_entity.pdbx_description
1 polymer ?
#
loop_
_entity_poly.entity_id
_entity_poly.type
_entity_poly.pdbx_seq_one_letter_code
_entity_poly.pdbx_strand_id
1 'polypeptide(L)'
;MNNVYQIGSGELTFDIIERIINENLKLELASEARERIQKCRDYLDKKIANSDTPLYGITTGFGSLCNRNISSDELSTLQENLVKSHACSVGEEMPHVIVKLMFLLKAHALSLGHSGVQVITVQRIIDFFNNDVMPIVYDRGSLGASGDLAPLANLFLPLIGVGDVYYKGKRCEAISVLDEFGWEPVKLKSKEGLALLNGTQFMSANGVYAILKAFRLSKKADLIAAISLEAFDGRLDPFMNCIQQMRPHQGQIETGAAFRRILEGSEIITQPKTHVQDPRSEERRVGKECLRLCR
;
A
#
# COMPACT_ATOMS: atom_id res chain seq x y z
N MET A 1 23.32 -0.31 10.07
CA MET A 1 22.54 0.25 8.96
C MET A 1 21.39 1.02 9.55
N ASN A 2 21.09 2.23 9.06
CA ASN A 2 19.96 3.02 9.58
C ASN A 2 18.65 2.24 9.34
N ASN A 3 18.02 1.83 10.42
CA ASN A 3 16.74 1.09 10.38
C ASN A 3 15.54 2.04 10.21
N VAL A 4 15.75 3.16 9.49
CA VAL A 4 14.80 4.25 9.31
C VAL A 4 14.69 4.63 7.84
N TYR A 5 13.46 4.81 7.35
CA TYR A 5 13.18 5.37 6.03
C TYR A 5 12.62 6.79 6.18
N GLN A 6 13.26 7.75 5.48
CA GLN A 6 12.83 9.16 5.44
C GLN A 6 11.69 9.33 4.45
N ILE A 7 10.44 9.40 4.97
CA ILE A 7 9.26 9.54 4.12
C ILE A 7 9.12 10.96 3.58
N GLY A 8 8.84 11.06 2.28
CA GLY A 8 8.74 12.35 1.59
C GLY A 8 10.08 12.89 1.07
N SER A 9 11.19 12.12 1.18
CA SER A 9 12.50 12.49 0.62
C SER A 9 12.66 12.12 -0.86
N GLY A 10 11.80 11.28 -1.43
CA GLY A 10 11.89 10.81 -2.82
C GLY A 10 10.73 9.91 -3.21
N GLU A 11 10.89 9.22 -4.35
CA GLU A 11 9.89 8.28 -4.83
C GLU A 11 9.78 7.04 -3.94
N LEU A 12 8.57 6.53 -3.80
CA LEU A 12 8.27 5.29 -3.08
C LEU A 12 8.10 4.14 -4.10
N THR A 13 9.18 3.42 -4.37
CA THR A 13 9.19 2.27 -5.30
C THR A 13 8.73 0.98 -4.63
N PHE A 14 8.39 -0.05 -5.43
CA PHE A 14 8.04 -1.38 -4.89
C PHE A 14 9.17 -1.99 -4.05
N ASP A 15 10.43 -1.84 -4.47
CA ASP A 15 11.58 -2.34 -3.72
C ASP A 15 11.72 -1.66 -2.35
N ILE A 16 11.50 -0.34 -2.30
CA ILE A 16 11.52 0.42 -1.05
C ILE A 16 10.37 -0.04 -0.13
N ILE A 17 9.15 -0.19 -0.68
CA ILE A 17 8.00 -0.68 0.09
C ILE A 17 8.28 -2.08 0.64
N GLU A 18 8.80 -2.97 -0.21
CA GLU A 18 9.15 -4.33 0.19
C GLU A 18 10.15 -4.35 1.34
N ARG A 19 11.18 -3.52 1.28
CA ARG A 19 12.18 -3.37 2.35
C ARG A 19 11.54 -2.81 3.63
N ILE A 20 10.74 -1.75 3.54
CA ILE A 20 10.08 -1.16 4.72
C ILE A 20 9.26 -2.22 5.46
N ILE A 21 8.49 -3.03 4.74
CA ILE A 21 7.61 -4.03 5.35
C ILE A 21 8.38 -5.25 5.85
N ASN A 22 9.32 -5.79 5.07
CA ASN A 22 10.02 -7.04 5.43
C ASN A 22 11.11 -6.84 6.48
N GLU A 23 11.80 -5.69 6.44
CA GLU A 23 12.87 -5.35 7.40
C GLU A 23 12.34 -4.58 8.61
N ASN A 24 11.02 -4.32 8.68
CA ASN A 24 10.37 -3.52 9.72
C ASN A 24 11.05 -2.16 9.93
N LEU A 25 11.36 -1.45 8.84
CA LEU A 25 11.96 -0.14 8.95
C LEU A 25 11.00 0.83 9.63
N LYS A 26 11.53 1.67 10.49
CA LYS A 26 10.77 2.78 11.06
C LYS A 26 10.67 3.91 10.04
N LEU A 27 9.55 4.65 10.08
CA LEU A 27 9.36 5.83 9.26
C LEU A 27 9.74 7.08 10.05
N GLU A 28 10.35 8.02 9.37
CA GLU A 28 10.59 9.36 9.89
C GLU A 28 10.20 10.38 8.82
N LEU A 29 9.54 11.46 9.22
CA LEU A 29 9.14 12.51 8.29
C LEU A 29 10.36 13.37 7.93
N ALA A 30 10.75 13.36 6.65
CA ALA A 30 11.84 14.18 6.15
C ALA A 30 11.63 15.66 6.47
N SER A 31 12.71 16.40 6.76
CA SER A 31 12.66 17.83 7.11
C SER A 31 11.96 18.65 6.02
N GLU A 32 12.31 18.40 4.77
CA GLU A 32 11.73 19.10 3.61
C GLU A 32 10.25 18.78 3.44
N ALA A 33 9.83 17.56 3.78
CA ALA A 33 8.42 17.18 3.76
C ALA A 33 7.65 17.89 4.87
N ARG A 34 8.23 18.00 6.07
CA ARG A 34 7.65 18.74 7.19
C ARG A 34 7.45 20.23 6.82
N GLU A 35 8.43 20.84 6.19
CA GLU A 35 8.34 22.22 5.72
C GLU A 35 7.25 22.41 4.65
N ARG A 36 7.16 21.49 3.66
CA ARG A 36 6.11 21.54 2.64
C ARG A 36 4.70 21.42 3.24
N ILE A 37 4.51 20.51 4.18
CA ILE A 37 3.23 20.32 4.88
C ILE A 37 2.88 21.61 5.64
N GLN A 38 3.81 22.17 6.42
CA GLN A 38 3.58 23.37 7.21
C GLN A 38 3.25 24.56 6.32
N LYS A 39 4.03 24.78 5.26
CA LYS A 39 3.77 25.84 4.27
C LYS A 39 2.37 25.76 3.65
N CYS A 40 1.94 24.55 3.30
CA CYS A 40 0.60 24.33 2.75
C CYS A 40 -0.50 24.62 3.78
N ARG A 41 -0.29 24.21 5.03
CA ARG A 41 -1.23 24.48 6.14
C ARG A 41 -1.34 25.97 6.39
N ASP A 42 -0.21 26.68 6.51
CA ASP A 42 -0.18 28.12 6.76
C ASP A 42 -0.85 28.91 5.63
N TYR A 43 -0.65 28.49 4.38
CA TYR A 43 -1.35 29.07 3.23
C TYR A 43 -2.86 28.91 3.36
N LEU A 44 -3.33 27.70 3.70
CA LEU A 44 -4.76 27.43 3.85
C LEU A 44 -5.38 28.20 4.99
N ASP A 45 -4.72 28.27 6.16
CA ASP A 45 -5.19 29.03 7.32
C ASP A 45 -5.32 30.53 6.99
N LYS A 46 -4.31 31.11 6.31
CA LYS A 46 -4.36 32.49 5.84
C LYS A 46 -5.47 32.73 4.83
N LYS A 47 -5.69 31.77 3.91
CA LYS A 47 -6.74 31.91 2.90
C LYS A 47 -8.13 31.87 3.52
N ILE A 48 -8.35 31.00 4.50
CA ILE A 48 -9.63 30.93 5.23
C ILE A 48 -9.88 32.23 6.00
N ALA A 49 -8.86 32.75 6.70
CA ALA A 49 -8.99 33.97 7.48
C ALA A 49 -9.27 35.23 6.64
N ASN A 50 -8.84 35.24 5.37
CA ASN A 50 -8.96 36.39 4.48
C ASN A 50 -9.99 36.21 3.34
N SER A 51 -10.81 35.15 3.37
CA SER A 51 -11.78 34.87 2.32
C SER A 51 -13.21 34.97 2.83
N ASP A 52 -13.99 35.87 2.25
CA ASP A 52 -15.43 35.95 2.47
C ASP A 52 -16.22 34.99 1.58
N THR A 53 -15.54 34.32 0.63
CA THR A 53 -16.18 33.38 -0.30
C THR A 53 -16.13 31.96 0.23
N PRO A 54 -17.24 31.21 0.14
CA PRO A 54 -17.28 29.82 0.56
C PRO A 54 -16.26 28.97 -0.23
N LEU A 55 -15.50 28.14 0.48
CA LEU A 55 -14.54 27.20 -0.10
C LEU A 55 -15.07 25.77 0.12
N TYR A 56 -15.39 25.08 -0.97
CA TYR A 56 -15.97 23.73 -0.92
C TYR A 56 -15.13 22.76 -0.08
N GLY A 57 -15.78 22.11 0.88
CA GLY A 57 -15.15 21.12 1.75
C GLY A 57 -14.10 21.68 2.73
N ILE A 58 -13.97 23.01 2.80
CA ILE A 58 -13.07 23.74 3.69
C ILE A 58 -13.89 24.59 4.67
N THR A 59 -14.71 25.49 4.14
CA THR A 59 -15.63 26.34 4.92
C THR A 59 -17.11 26.05 4.62
N THR A 60 -17.39 25.01 3.84
CA THR A 60 -18.75 24.54 3.53
C THR A 60 -18.92 23.07 3.93
N GLY A 61 -20.15 22.62 3.98
CA GLY A 61 -20.49 21.21 4.01
C GLY A 61 -20.13 20.50 2.71
N PHE A 62 -20.48 19.20 2.62
CA PHE A 62 -20.15 18.31 1.51
C PHE A 62 -21.40 17.89 0.74
N GLY A 63 -21.24 17.50 -0.53
CA GLY A 63 -22.32 17.01 -1.37
C GLY A 63 -23.48 18.00 -1.47
N SER A 64 -24.66 17.61 -1.07
CA SER A 64 -25.86 18.47 -1.07
C SER A 64 -25.77 19.67 -0.13
N LEU A 65 -24.84 19.68 0.82
CA LEU A 65 -24.59 20.77 1.76
C LEU A 65 -23.48 21.73 1.30
N CYS A 66 -23.04 21.65 0.05
CA CYS A 66 -21.90 22.43 -0.49
C CYS A 66 -22.12 23.96 -0.43
N ASN A 67 -23.37 24.43 -0.37
CA ASN A 67 -23.72 25.84 -0.27
C ASN A 67 -23.92 26.32 1.19
N ARG A 68 -23.72 25.46 2.18
CA ARG A 68 -23.91 25.78 3.59
C ARG A 68 -22.59 26.20 4.20
N ASN A 69 -22.46 27.48 4.54
CA ASN A 69 -21.30 27.99 5.25
C ASN A 69 -21.28 27.43 6.69
N ILE A 70 -20.11 27.05 7.13
CA ILE A 70 -19.82 26.55 8.48
C ILE A 70 -19.01 27.59 9.21
N SER A 71 -19.38 27.90 10.44
CA SER A 71 -18.63 28.85 11.28
C SER A 71 -17.23 28.29 11.61
N SER A 72 -16.28 29.19 11.85
CA SER A 72 -14.91 28.80 12.21
C SER A 72 -14.84 27.85 13.42
N ASP A 73 -15.73 28.06 14.38
CA ASP A 73 -15.80 27.27 15.62
C ASP A 73 -16.33 25.86 15.41
N GLU A 74 -17.15 25.64 14.36
CA GLU A 74 -17.73 24.36 13.99
C GLU A 74 -16.87 23.56 13.01
N LEU A 75 -15.85 24.18 12.39
CA LEU A 75 -15.04 23.52 11.37
C LEU A 75 -14.34 22.25 11.89
N SER A 76 -13.81 22.28 13.11
CA SER A 76 -13.17 21.11 13.71
C SER A 76 -14.18 19.97 13.94
N THR A 77 -15.32 20.30 14.51
CA THR A 77 -16.41 19.33 14.74
C THR A 77 -16.93 18.74 13.44
N LEU A 78 -17.02 19.54 12.38
CA LEU A 78 -17.38 19.06 11.04
C LEU A 78 -16.38 18.01 10.53
N GLN A 79 -15.08 18.26 10.65
CA GLN A 79 -14.04 17.33 10.19
C GLN A 79 -14.07 16.01 10.97
N GLU A 80 -14.24 16.05 12.27
CA GLU A 80 -14.40 14.86 13.10
C GLU A 80 -15.66 14.08 12.74
N ASN A 81 -16.81 14.77 12.60
CA ASN A 81 -18.06 14.16 12.20
C ASN A 81 -17.99 13.56 10.81
N LEU A 82 -17.22 14.14 9.90
CA LEU A 82 -16.95 13.56 8.58
C LEU A 82 -16.28 12.20 8.72
N VAL A 83 -15.22 12.08 9.52
CA VAL A 83 -14.54 10.81 9.77
C VAL A 83 -15.50 9.81 10.44
N LYS A 84 -16.19 10.22 11.50
CA LYS A 84 -17.12 9.35 12.24
C LYS A 84 -18.26 8.81 11.36
N SER A 85 -18.89 9.68 10.55
CA SER A 85 -20.03 9.32 9.72
C SER A 85 -19.68 8.39 8.53
N HIS A 86 -18.43 8.44 8.07
CA HIS A 86 -17.97 7.60 6.97
C HIS A 86 -17.33 6.28 7.41
N ALA A 87 -17.10 6.06 8.70
CA ALA A 87 -16.56 4.82 9.25
C ALA A 87 -17.64 3.73 9.33
N CYS A 88 -18.17 3.33 8.18
CA CYS A 88 -19.30 2.41 8.04
C CYS A 88 -18.91 1.13 7.24
N SER A 89 -17.63 0.82 7.12
CA SER A 89 -17.17 -0.44 6.51
C SER A 89 -17.65 -1.66 7.30
N VAL A 90 -17.89 -2.75 6.61
CA VAL A 90 -18.36 -4.04 7.17
C VAL A 90 -17.58 -5.20 6.54
N GLY A 91 -17.83 -6.42 7.01
CA GLY A 91 -17.23 -7.64 6.47
C GLY A 91 -16.10 -8.15 7.35
N GLU A 92 -15.09 -8.75 6.70
CA GLU A 92 -13.94 -9.31 7.40
C GLU A 92 -12.89 -8.22 7.68
N GLU A 93 -12.16 -8.39 8.76
CA GLU A 93 -11.07 -7.48 9.11
C GLU A 93 -9.90 -7.63 8.12
N MET A 94 -9.36 -6.52 7.67
CA MET A 94 -8.22 -6.51 6.77
C MET A 94 -6.94 -7.01 7.47
N PRO A 95 -6.11 -7.80 6.76
CA PRO A 95 -4.81 -8.21 7.29
C PRO A 95 -3.97 -6.99 7.71
N HIS A 96 -3.28 -7.08 8.84
CA HIS A 96 -2.46 -5.98 9.40
C HIS A 96 -1.44 -5.44 8.37
N VAL A 97 -0.88 -6.28 7.52
CA VAL A 97 0.04 -5.85 6.46
C VAL A 97 -0.60 -4.88 5.48
N ILE A 98 -1.89 -5.06 5.15
CA ILE A 98 -2.63 -4.14 4.28
C ILE A 98 -2.86 -2.82 5.01
N VAL A 99 -3.27 -2.86 6.28
CA VAL A 99 -3.46 -1.65 7.10
C VAL A 99 -2.14 -0.87 7.23
N LYS A 100 -1.03 -1.58 7.43
CA LYS A 100 0.31 -1.00 7.48
C LYS A 100 0.70 -0.33 6.15
N LEU A 101 0.39 -0.97 5.03
CA LEU A 101 0.57 -0.39 3.68
C LEU A 101 -0.32 0.85 3.47
N MET A 102 -1.58 0.84 3.94
CA MET A 102 -2.45 2.00 3.87
C MET A 102 -1.84 3.21 4.61
N PHE A 103 -1.30 3.01 5.80
CA PHE A 103 -0.60 4.05 6.55
C PHE A 103 0.63 4.58 5.79
N LEU A 104 1.48 3.69 5.30
CA LEU A 104 2.68 4.05 4.53
C LEU A 104 2.32 4.92 3.31
N LEU A 105 1.36 4.45 2.50
CA LEU A 105 0.92 5.15 1.30
C LEU A 105 0.25 6.48 1.62
N LYS A 106 -0.53 6.54 2.71
CA LYS A 106 -1.17 7.80 3.13
C LYS A 106 -0.15 8.80 3.67
N ALA A 107 0.76 8.37 4.53
CA ALA A 107 1.83 9.22 5.03
C ALA A 107 2.68 9.77 3.87
N HIS A 108 3.02 8.92 2.88
CA HIS A 108 3.73 9.35 1.68
C HIS A 108 2.92 10.40 0.89
N ALA A 109 1.65 10.13 0.60
CA ALA A 109 0.80 11.07 -0.13
C ALA A 109 0.67 12.44 0.58
N LEU A 110 0.50 12.44 1.90
CA LEU A 110 0.40 13.66 2.68
C LEU A 110 1.74 14.41 2.80
N SER A 111 2.87 13.69 2.78
CA SER A 111 4.22 14.27 2.83
C SER A 111 4.57 15.14 1.62
N LEU A 112 3.81 15.01 0.51
CA LEU A 112 3.96 15.88 -0.67
C LEU A 112 3.54 17.32 -0.41
N GLY A 113 2.80 17.61 0.68
CA GLY A 113 2.48 18.97 1.13
C GLY A 113 1.40 19.67 0.30
N HIS A 114 0.44 18.93 -0.29
CA HIS A 114 -0.64 19.52 -1.10
C HIS A 114 -2.03 19.41 -0.45
N SER A 115 -2.13 18.72 0.69
CA SER A 115 -3.42 18.38 1.28
C SER A 115 -3.93 19.36 2.33
N GLY A 116 -3.11 20.28 2.80
CA GLY A 116 -3.47 21.26 3.82
C GLY A 116 -3.67 20.65 5.21
N VAL A 117 -3.00 19.56 5.52
CA VAL A 117 -3.01 18.92 6.84
C VAL A 117 -1.99 19.55 7.78
N GLN A 118 -2.18 19.35 9.07
CA GLN A 118 -1.20 19.70 10.08
C GLN A 118 -0.04 18.69 10.07
N VAL A 119 1.15 19.12 10.47
CA VAL A 119 2.31 18.24 10.63
C VAL A 119 2.03 17.13 11.64
N ILE A 120 1.33 17.47 12.74
CA ILE A 120 0.98 16.49 13.80
C ILE A 120 0.10 15.35 13.27
N THR A 121 -0.77 15.61 12.32
CA THR A 121 -1.62 14.58 11.70
C THR A 121 -0.78 13.55 10.96
N VAL A 122 0.20 14.00 10.16
CA VAL A 122 1.12 13.10 9.46
C VAL A 122 2.05 12.39 10.43
N GLN A 123 2.53 13.09 11.44
CA GLN A 123 3.39 12.52 12.48
C GLN A 123 2.65 11.39 13.23
N ARG A 124 1.38 11.58 13.62
CA ARG A 124 0.60 10.56 14.30
C ARG A 124 0.35 9.31 13.45
N ILE A 125 0.19 9.47 12.12
CA ILE A 125 0.13 8.33 11.18
C ILE A 125 1.45 7.55 11.22
N ILE A 126 2.57 8.24 11.21
CA ILE A 126 3.91 7.65 11.31
C ILE A 126 4.11 6.97 12.68
N ASP A 127 3.65 7.60 13.75
CA ASP A 127 3.74 7.04 15.11
C ASP A 127 2.94 5.73 15.23
N PHE A 128 1.73 5.67 14.68
CA PHE A 128 0.92 4.46 14.62
C PHE A 128 1.61 3.35 13.83
N PHE A 129 2.13 3.67 12.65
CA PHE A 129 2.91 2.73 11.83
C PHE A 129 4.11 2.17 12.61
N ASN A 130 4.87 3.06 13.26
CA ASN A 130 6.11 2.71 13.94
C ASN A 130 5.92 1.87 15.21
N ASN A 131 4.77 2.00 15.87
CA ASN A 131 4.46 1.31 17.11
C ASN A 131 3.48 0.16 16.93
N ASP A 132 3.21 -0.22 15.66
CA ASP A 132 2.28 -1.30 15.31
C ASP A 132 0.89 -1.13 15.96
N VAL A 133 0.43 0.13 16.06
CA VAL A 133 -0.94 0.47 16.47
C VAL A 133 -1.83 0.37 15.23
N MET A 134 -2.53 -0.76 15.07
CA MET A 134 -3.25 -1.10 13.84
C MET A 134 -4.75 -0.90 13.99
N PRO A 135 -5.34 0.14 13.35
CA PRO A 135 -6.78 0.33 13.29
C PRO A 135 -7.50 -0.87 12.66
N ILE A 136 -8.75 -1.08 13.06
CA ILE A 136 -9.58 -2.11 12.47
C ILE A 136 -10.22 -1.54 11.21
N VAL A 137 -9.85 -2.11 10.07
CA VAL A 137 -10.39 -1.78 8.75
C VAL A 137 -11.05 -3.03 8.19
N TYR A 138 -12.22 -2.87 7.56
CA TYR A 138 -12.98 -3.98 7.00
C TYR A 138 -12.87 -4.02 5.47
N ASP A 139 -13.11 -5.20 4.89
CA ASP A 139 -12.92 -5.47 3.47
C ASP A 139 -14.01 -4.87 2.55
N ARG A 140 -15.16 -4.47 3.12
CA ARG A 140 -16.31 -3.93 2.37
C ARG A 140 -16.66 -2.53 2.84
N GLY A 141 -16.80 -1.61 1.89
CA GLY A 141 -17.18 -0.22 2.19
C GLY A 141 -16.59 0.79 1.21
N SER A 142 -15.59 0.43 0.41
CA SER A 142 -15.11 1.29 -0.66
C SER A 142 -16.08 1.24 -1.84
N LEU A 143 -16.55 2.43 -2.28
CA LEU A 143 -17.35 2.59 -3.49
C LEU A 143 -16.52 3.06 -4.69
N GLY A 144 -15.39 3.71 -4.44
CA GLY A 144 -14.45 4.17 -5.45
C GLY A 144 -14.83 5.49 -6.17
N ALA A 145 -16.04 6.01 -6.00
CA ALA A 145 -16.50 7.22 -6.68
C ALA A 145 -15.77 8.52 -6.25
N SER A 146 -15.34 8.57 -4.97
CA SER A 146 -14.56 9.69 -4.40
C SER A 146 -13.32 9.17 -3.66
N GLY A 147 -12.88 7.95 -3.96
CA GLY A 147 -11.85 7.22 -3.26
C GLY A 147 -12.43 6.22 -2.25
N ASP A 148 -11.56 5.71 -1.41
CA ASP A 148 -11.85 4.64 -0.44
C ASP A 148 -12.38 5.20 0.89
N LEU A 149 -13.47 6.00 0.85
CA LEU A 149 -13.92 6.84 1.98
C LEU A 149 -14.11 6.03 3.27
N ALA A 150 -14.93 4.97 3.25
CA ALA A 150 -15.26 4.22 4.45
C ALA A 150 -14.07 3.43 5.04
N PRO A 151 -13.26 2.69 4.25
CA PRO A 151 -12.04 2.06 4.77
C PRO A 151 -11.03 3.08 5.35
N LEU A 152 -10.87 4.24 4.70
CA LEU A 152 -9.99 5.29 5.20
C LEU A 152 -10.55 5.97 6.45
N ALA A 153 -11.87 6.12 6.56
CA ALA A 153 -12.49 6.60 7.78
C ALA A 153 -12.22 5.66 8.96
N ASN A 154 -12.39 4.35 8.78
CA ASN A 154 -12.05 3.36 9.79
C ASN A 154 -10.56 3.41 10.17
N LEU A 155 -9.66 3.59 9.18
CA LEU A 155 -8.22 3.73 9.40
C LEU A 155 -7.88 4.91 10.31
N PHE A 156 -8.64 6.03 10.20
CA PHE A 156 -8.29 7.28 10.87
C PHE A 156 -9.16 7.63 12.08
N LEU A 157 -10.21 6.86 12.39
CA LEU A 157 -10.94 6.99 13.65
C LEU A 157 -10.03 7.03 14.88
N PRO A 158 -9.01 6.13 14.99
CA PRO A 158 -8.15 6.11 16.16
C PRO A 158 -7.28 7.37 16.34
N LEU A 159 -7.00 8.12 15.27
CA LEU A 159 -6.28 9.39 15.39
C LEU A 159 -7.02 10.42 16.25
N ILE A 160 -8.35 10.38 16.21
CA ILE A 160 -9.23 11.25 16.99
C ILE A 160 -9.72 10.59 18.29
N GLY A 161 -9.09 9.48 18.71
CA GLY A 161 -9.39 8.78 19.96
C GLY A 161 -10.65 7.92 19.92
N VAL A 162 -11.17 7.58 18.75
CA VAL A 162 -12.44 6.82 18.58
C VAL A 162 -12.16 5.47 17.91
N GLY A 163 -12.96 4.46 18.26
CA GLY A 163 -12.85 3.11 17.68
C GLY A 163 -11.78 2.24 18.33
N ASP A 164 -11.54 1.09 17.74
CA ASP A 164 -10.66 0.07 18.26
C ASP A 164 -9.39 -0.07 17.42
N VAL A 165 -8.33 -0.53 18.04
CA VAL A 165 -7.06 -0.88 17.42
C VAL A 165 -6.57 -2.23 17.92
N TYR A 166 -5.73 -2.89 17.12
CA TYR A 166 -4.86 -3.94 17.61
C TYR A 166 -3.54 -3.32 18.09
N TYR A 167 -3.19 -3.60 19.34
CA TYR A 167 -1.92 -3.20 19.93
C TYR A 167 -1.40 -4.31 20.82
N LYS A 168 -0.11 -4.65 20.68
CA LYS A 168 0.51 -5.80 21.39
C LYS A 168 -0.29 -7.11 21.25
N GLY A 169 -0.86 -7.35 20.07
CA GLY A 169 -1.65 -8.55 19.78
C GLY A 169 -3.03 -8.61 20.41
N LYS A 170 -3.52 -7.52 20.99
CA LYS A 170 -4.85 -7.43 21.62
C LYS A 170 -5.66 -6.31 20.98
N ARG A 171 -6.95 -6.54 20.84
CA ARG A 171 -7.92 -5.51 20.48
C ARG A 171 -8.24 -4.67 21.70
N CYS A 172 -8.14 -3.36 21.58
CA CYS A 172 -8.40 -2.41 22.66
C CYS A 172 -8.94 -1.09 22.09
N GLU A 173 -9.55 -0.28 22.93
CA GLU A 173 -10.00 1.04 22.54
C GLU A 173 -8.80 1.95 22.18
N ALA A 174 -8.96 2.71 21.12
CA ALA A 174 -7.90 3.60 20.63
C ALA A 174 -7.46 4.62 21.69
N ILE A 175 -8.39 5.17 22.43
CA ILE A 175 -8.10 6.17 23.47
C ILE A 175 -7.15 5.61 24.52
N SER A 176 -7.33 4.35 24.93
CA SER A 176 -6.46 3.71 25.95
C SER A 176 -5.02 3.59 25.47
N VAL A 177 -4.83 3.36 24.15
CA VAL A 177 -3.49 3.28 23.57
C VAL A 177 -2.87 4.66 23.41
N LEU A 178 -3.66 5.68 23.06
CA LEU A 178 -3.19 7.05 23.04
C LEU A 178 -2.71 7.49 24.42
N ASP A 179 -3.49 7.18 25.47
CA ASP A 179 -3.14 7.50 26.87
C ASP A 179 -1.84 6.78 27.31
N GLU A 180 -1.65 5.50 26.92
CA GLU A 180 -0.42 4.75 27.23
C GLU A 180 0.84 5.43 26.66
N PHE A 181 0.73 6.02 25.46
CA PHE A 181 1.82 6.76 24.84
C PHE A 181 1.91 8.22 25.26
N GLY A 182 0.95 8.74 26.02
CA GLY A 182 0.81 10.16 26.31
C GLY A 182 0.48 11.00 25.08
N TRP A 183 -0.21 10.40 24.13
CA TRP A 183 -0.63 11.08 22.90
C TRP A 183 -2.05 11.61 23.04
N GLU A 184 -2.22 12.90 22.91
CA GLU A 184 -3.56 13.45 22.80
C GLU A 184 -4.22 13.10 21.46
N PRO A 185 -5.55 12.89 21.41
CA PRO A 185 -6.29 12.81 20.16
C PRO A 185 -6.03 14.01 19.26
N VAL A 186 -5.84 13.76 17.96
CA VAL A 186 -5.57 14.82 17.00
C VAL A 186 -6.83 15.64 16.79
N LYS A 187 -6.77 16.93 17.11
CA LYS A 187 -7.85 17.89 16.79
C LYS A 187 -7.74 18.28 15.32
N LEU A 188 -8.66 17.78 14.52
CA LEU A 188 -8.69 18.03 13.09
C LEU A 188 -9.06 19.47 12.79
N LYS A 189 -8.24 20.17 12.02
CA LYS A 189 -8.54 21.48 11.46
C LYS A 189 -9.31 21.36 10.15
N SER A 190 -9.77 22.51 9.64
CA SER A 190 -10.45 22.59 8.35
C SER A 190 -9.73 21.81 7.25
N LYS A 191 -10.48 21.05 6.43
CA LYS A 191 -10.02 20.18 5.34
C LYS A 191 -9.34 18.86 5.78
N GLU A 192 -8.96 18.66 7.04
CA GLU A 192 -8.19 17.49 7.44
C GLU A 192 -9.01 16.19 7.38
N GLY A 193 -10.28 16.24 7.80
CA GLY A 193 -11.17 15.08 7.62
C GLY A 193 -11.26 14.67 6.15
N LEU A 194 -11.47 15.64 5.25
CA LEU A 194 -11.47 15.41 3.81
C LEU A 194 -10.13 14.84 3.31
N ALA A 195 -9.01 15.40 3.77
CA ALA A 195 -7.68 14.94 3.36
C ALA A 195 -7.36 13.52 3.83
N LEU A 196 -7.90 13.11 4.98
CA LEU A 196 -7.75 11.76 5.50
C LEU A 196 -8.62 10.75 4.73
N LEU A 197 -9.86 11.09 4.41
CA LEU A 197 -10.82 10.18 3.79
C LEU A 197 -10.62 10.04 2.28
N ASN A 198 -10.39 11.16 1.57
CA ASN A 198 -10.24 11.14 0.12
C ASN A 198 -8.86 10.61 -0.28
N GLY A 199 -8.90 9.57 -1.09
CA GLY A 199 -7.71 8.89 -1.60
C GLY A 199 -8.01 7.44 -1.94
N THR A 200 -7.02 6.77 -2.49
CA THR A 200 -7.12 5.39 -2.98
C THR A 200 -6.21 4.43 -2.20
N GLN A 201 -5.86 4.77 -0.96
CA GLN A 201 -4.85 4.00 -0.22
C GLN A 201 -5.31 2.60 0.18
N PHE A 202 -6.61 2.35 0.34
CA PHE A 202 -7.12 1.00 0.54
C PHE A 202 -6.93 0.14 -0.73
N MET A 203 -7.41 0.62 -1.86
CA MET A 203 -7.25 -0.06 -3.16
C MET A 203 -5.77 -0.20 -3.53
N SER A 204 -4.98 0.86 -3.37
CA SER A 204 -3.54 0.87 -3.68
C SER A 204 -2.75 -0.08 -2.78
N ALA A 205 -3.06 -0.18 -1.48
CA ALA A 205 -2.42 -1.10 -0.56
C ALA A 205 -2.66 -2.56 -0.96
N ASN A 206 -3.90 -2.90 -1.32
CA ASN A 206 -4.23 -4.23 -1.86
C ASN A 206 -3.48 -4.51 -3.17
N GLY A 207 -3.44 -3.53 -4.09
CA GLY A 207 -2.70 -3.63 -5.35
C GLY A 207 -1.19 -3.84 -5.13
N VAL A 208 -0.57 -3.04 -4.27
CA VAL A 208 0.85 -3.18 -3.91
C VAL A 208 1.13 -4.56 -3.31
N TYR A 209 0.31 -5.01 -2.37
CA TYR A 209 0.47 -6.33 -1.76
C TYR A 209 0.38 -7.46 -2.77
N ALA A 210 -0.61 -7.40 -3.67
CA ALA A 210 -0.79 -8.39 -4.74
C ALA A 210 0.40 -8.41 -5.71
N ILE A 211 0.90 -7.23 -6.13
CA ILE A 211 2.04 -7.10 -7.04
C ILE A 211 3.33 -7.62 -6.40
N LEU A 212 3.62 -7.27 -5.15
CA LEU A 212 4.79 -7.79 -4.44
C LEU A 212 4.74 -9.31 -4.27
N LYS A 213 3.56 -9.88 -3.98
CA LYS A 213 3.37 -11.33 -3.98
C LYS A 213 3.58 -11.94 -5.37
N ALA A 214 3.07 -11.32 -6.42
CA ALA A 214 3.22 -11.80 -7.80
C ALA A 214 4.70 -11.83 -8.22
N PHE A 215 5.48 -10.79 -7.91
CA PHE A 215 6.92 -10.78 -8.16
C PHE A 215 7.66 -11.92 -7.44
N ARG A 216 7.32 -12.16 -6.17
CA ARG A 216 7.91 -13.28 -5.41
C ARG A 216 7.52 -14.64 -5.98
N LEU A 217 6.27 -14.80 -6.41
CA LEU A 217 5.78 -16.03 -7.04
C LEU A 217 6.45 -16.27 -8.38
N SER A 218 6.65 -15.24 -9.20
CA SER A 218 7.37 -15.34 -10.48
C SER A 218 8.80 -15.85 -10.29
N LYS A 219 9.56 -15.26 -9.35
CA LYS A 219 10.91 -15.72 -9.02
C LYS A 219 10.95 -17.17 -8.53
N LYS A 220 9.96 -17.57 -7.72
CA LYS A 220 9.83 -18.97 -7.27
C LYS A 220 9.46 -19.92 -8.41
N ALA A 221 8.61 -19.47 -9.34
CA ALA A 221 8.23 -20.25 -10.50
C ALA A 221 9.43 -20.54 -11.40
N ASP A 222 10.29 -19.55 -11.64
CA ASP A 222 11.54 -19.75 -12.40
C ASP A 222 12.45 -20.78 -11.72
N LEU A 223 12.63 -20.70 -10.40
CA LEU A 223 13.42 -21.65 -9.64
C LEU A 223 12.86 -23.07 -9.73
N ILE A 224 11.54 -23.24 -9.49
CA ILE A 224 10.88 -24.55 -9.53
C ILE A 224 10.95 -25.13 -10.95
N ALA A 225 10.76 -24.30 -11.97
CA ALA A 225 10.81 -24.72 -13.35
C ALA A 225 12.25 -25.13 -13.76
N ALA A 226 13.26 -24.43 -13.29
CA ALA A 226 14.68 -24.80 -13.53
C ALA A 226 15.03 -26.14 -12.86
N ILE A 227 14.62 -26.37 -11.60
CA ILE A 227 14.78 -27.67 -10.92
C ILE A 227 14.05 -28.78 -11.68
N SER A 228 12.83 -28.50 -12.17
CA SER A 228 12.06 -29.46 -12.95
C SER A 228 12.70 -29.78 -14.29
N LEU A 229 13.28 -28.78 -14.97
CA LEU A 229 14.02 -28.95 -16.23
C LEU A 229 15.24 -29.85 -16.01
N GLU A 230 16.02 -29.60 -14.96
CA GLU A 230 17.19 -30.41 -14.59
C GLU A 230 16.80 -31.86 -14.27
N ALA A 231 15.80 -32.05 -13.38
CA ALA A 231 15.32 -33.39 -13.01
C ALA A 231 14.72 -34.18 -14.19
N PHE A 232 14.25 -33.48 -15.22
CA PHE A 232 13.71 -34.08 -16.44
C PHE A 232 14.79 -34.39 -17.47
N ASP A 233 16.05 -34.06 -17.21
CA ASP A 233 17.15 -34.09 -18.16
C ASP A 233 16.87 -33.22 -19.41
N GLY A 234 16.20 -32.06 -19.20
CA GLY A 234 15.76 -31.15 -20.25
C GLY A 234 16.91 -30.38 -20.89
N ARG A 235 16.59 -29.68 -21.98
CA ARG A 235 17.57 -28.92 -22.78
C ARG A 235 17.57 -27.44 -22.38
N LEU A 236 18.77 -26.88 -22.23
CA LEU A 236 18.94 -25.44 -21.94
C LEU A 236 18.93 -24.55 -23.20
N ASP A 237 19.03 -25.16 -24.39
CA ASP A 237 19.10 -24.44 -25.67
C ASP A 237 17.97 -23.39 -25.84
N PRO A 238 16.69 -23.66 -25.51
CA PRO A 238 15.61 -22.69 -25.66
C PRO A 238 15.81 -21.41 -24.84
N PHE A 239 16.61 -21.48 -23.78
CA PHE A 239 16.88 -20.33 -22.88
C PHE A 239 18.14 -19.53 -23.28
N MET A 240 18.79 -19.86 -24.41
CA MET A 240 19.95 -19.13 -24.90
C MET A 240 19.59 -17.68 -25.24
N ASN A 241 20.49 -16.75 -24.94
CA ASN A 241 20.24 -15.31 -25.14
C ASN A 241 19.91 -14.94 -26.59
N CYS A 242 20.58 -15.56 -27.56
CA CYS A 242 20.35 -15.32 -28.99
C CYS A 242 18.89 -15.64 -29.38
N ILE A 243 18.30 -16.70 -28.79
CA ILE A 243 16.91 -17.07 -29.05
C ILE A 243 15.97 -16.04 -28.42
N GLN A 244 16.23 -15.62 -27.18
CA GLN A 244 15.42 -14.64 -26.47
C GLN A 244 15.40 -13.28 -27.17
N GLN A 245 16.51 -12.89 -27.78
CA GLN A 245 16.63 -11.62 -28.51
C GLN A 245 15.91 -11.61 -29.86
N MET A 246 15.51 -12.74 -30.42
CA MET A 246 14.75 -12.82 -31.66
C MET A 246 13.31 -12.24 -31.52
N ARG A 247 12.77 -12.27 -30.31
CA ARG A 247 11.49 -11.64 -29.93
C ARG A 247 11.70 -10.98 -28.56
N PRO A 248 12.21 -9.74 -28.51
CA PRO A 248 12.78 -9.14 -27.31
C PRO A 248 11.70 -8.65 -26.33
N HIS A 249 10.95 -9.58 -25.75
CA HIS A 249 10.05 -9.33 -24.63
C HIS A 249 10.83 -9.38 -23.32
N GLN A 250 10.84 -8.30 -22.58
CA GLN A 250 11.67 -8.11 -21.38
C GLN A 250 11.54 -9.26 -20.37
N GLY A 251 10.32 -9.64 -20.01
CA GLY A 251 10.08 -10.73 -19.05
C GLY A 251 10.60 -12.09 -19.53
N GLN A 252 10.54 -12.37 -20.85
CA GLN A 252 11.08 -13.59 -21.43
C GLN A 252 12.60 -13.60 -21.38
N ILE A 253 13.26 -12.45 -21.66
CA ILE A 253 14.71 -12.29 -21.57
C ILE A 253 15.19 -12.51 -20.14
N GLU A 254 14.48 -11.91 -19.17
CA GLU A 254 14.78 -12.04 -17.74
C GLU A 254 14.62 -13.48 -17.24
N THR A 255 13.53 -14.16 -17.60
CA THR A 255 13.32 -15.58 -17.29
C THR A 255 14.41 -16.45 -17.92
N GLY A 256 14.73 -16.26 -19.20
CA GLY A 256 15.81 -16.99 -19.85
C GLY A 256 17.17 -16.78 -19.15
N ALA A 257 17.46 -15.55 -18.73
CA ALA A 257 18.65 -15.24 -17.96
C ALA A 257 18.65 -15.90 -16.57
N ALA A 258 17.49 -15.93 -15.91
CA ALA A 258 17.32 -16.61 -14.61
C ALA A 258 17.61 -18.11 -14.73
N PHE A 259 17.06 -18.80 -15.73
CA PHE A 259 17.34 -20.21 -15.97
C PHE A 259 18.82 -20.49 -16.19
N ARG A 260 19.49 -19.72 -17.05
CA ARG A 260 20.94 -19.90 -17.29
C ARG A 260 21.75 -19.72 -16.02
N ARG A 261 21.40 -18.74 -15.18
CA ARG A 261 22.09 -18.48 -13.90
C ARG A 261 21.82 -19.58 -12.86
N ILE A 262 20.57 -20.06 -12.75
CA ILE A 262 20.19 -21.08 -11.75
C ILE A 262 20.86 -22.43 -12.09
N LEU A 263 20.96 -22.75 -13.38
CA LEU A 263 21.50 -24.02 -13.88
C LEU A 263 22.99 -23.94 -14.20
N GLU A 264 23.63 -22.82 -13.91
CA GLU A 264 25.09 -22.68 -14.07
C GLU A 264 25.84 -23.70 -13.20
N GLY A 265 26.75 -24.45 -13.80
CA GLY A 265 27.52 -25.50 -13.12
C GLY A 265 26.78 -26.82 -12.91
N SER A 266 25.53 -26.97 -13.40
CA SER A 266 24.82 -28.25 -13.34
C SER A 266 25.49 -29.30 -14.22
N GLU A 267 25.92 -30.42 -13.61
CA GLU A 267 26.48 -31.58 -14.32
C GLU A 267 25.41 -32.31 -15.14
N ILE A 268 24.17 -32.30 -14.71
CA ILE A 268 23.01 -32.94 -15.39
C ILE A 268 22.71 -32.21 -16.70
N ILE A 269 22.64 -30.89 -16.64
CA ILE A 269 22.32 -30.05 -17.82
C ILE A 269 23.37 -30.15 -18.90
N THR A 270 24.64 -30.36 -18.54
CA THR A 270 25.78 -30.43 -19.48
C THR A 270 25.97 -31.82 -20.06
N GLN A 271 25.27 -32.83 -19.59
CA GLN A 271 25.37 -34.20 -20.14
C GLN A 271 24.86 -34.26 -21.58
N PRO A 272 25.42 -35.15 -22.43
CA PRO A 272 24.93 -35.40 -23.77
C PRO A 272 23.46 -35.87 -23.74
N LYS A 273 22.60 -35.17 -24.48
CA LYS A 273 21.15 -35.49 -24.53
C LYS A 273 20.85 -36.57 -25.54
N THR A 274 20.01 -37.52 -25.17
CA THR A 274 19.59 -38.63 -26.07
C THR A 274 18.40 -38.22 -26.97
N HIS A 275 17.73 -37.11 -26.65
CA HIS A 275 16.59 -36.56 -27.39
C HIS A 275 16.96 -35.26 -28.10
N VAL A 276 16.32 -34.98 -29.23
CA VAL A 276 16.57 -33.79 -30.04
C VAL A 276 15.88 -32.55 -29.49
N GLN A 277 14.71 -32.74 -28.91
CA GLN A 277 13.87 -31.68 -28.39
C GLN A 277 13.06 -32.19 -27.19
N ASP A 278 12.87 -31.31 -26.19
CA ASP A 278 11.98 -31.60 -25.07
C ASP A 278 10.51 -31.59 -25.51
N PRO A 279 9.64 -32.43 -24.93
CA PRO A 279 8.22 -32.40 -25.19
C PRO A 279 7.62 -31.10 -24.61
N ARG A 280 6.57 -30.60 -25.25
CA ARG A 280 5.84 -29.44 -24.76
C ARG A 280 5.12 -29.76 -23.46
N SER A 281 5.03 -28.79 -22.57
CA SER A 281 4.33 -28.94 -21.28
C SER A 281 2.84 -29.27 -21.45
N GLU A 282 2.20 -28.74 -22.49
CA GLU A 282 0.82 -29.04 -22.87
C GLU A 282 0.64 -30.50 -23.27
N GLU A 283 1.57 -31.08 -24.00
CA GLU A 283 1.53 -32.48 -24.39
C GLU A 283 1.57 -33.41 -23.18
N ARG A 284 2.27 -33.04 -22.13
CA ARG A 284 2.30 -33.78 -20.86
C ARG A 284 1.00 -33.64 -20.07
N ARG A 285 0.40 -32.45 -20.05
CA ARG A 285 -0.88 -32.19 -19.36
C ARG A 285 -2.06 -32.87 -20.08
N VAL A 286 -2.11 -32.76 -21.39
CA VAL A 286 -3.18 -33.33 -22.23
C VAL A 286 -3.06 -34.83 -22.35
N GLY A 287 -1.89 -35.42 -22.11
CA GLY A 287 -1.64 -36.82 -22.39
C GLY A 287 -2.43 -37.81 -21.56
N LYS A 288 -2.83 -37.47 -20.33
CA LYS A 288 -3.51 -38.44 -19.44
C LYS A 288 -4.77 -37.91 -18.77
N GLU A 289 -4.79 -36.66 -18.33
CA GLU A 289 -5.89 -36.15 -17.51
C GLU A 289 -6.94 -35.40 -18.35
N CYS A 290 -6.52 -34.60 -19.33
CA CYS A 290 -7.47 -33.82 -20.15
C CYS A 290 -8.25 -34.65 -21.14
N LEU A 291 -7.69 -35.74 -21.67
CA LEU A 291 -8.42 -36.64 -22.59
C LEU A 291 -9.61 -37.38 -21.94
N ARG A 292 -9.64 -37.46 -20.60
CA ARG A 292 -10.76 -38.04 -19.87
C ARG A 292 -11.81 -37.04 -19.43
N LEU A 293 -11.44 -35.75 -19.25
CA LEU A 293 -12.32 -34.72 -18.70
C LEU A 293 -12.94 -33.82 -19.77
N CYS A 294 -12.34 -33.78 -20.97
CA CYS A 294 -12.82 -32.95 -22.09
C CYS A 294 -13.60 -33.76 -23.16
N ARG A 295 -13.98 -34.98 -22.86
CA ARG A 295 -14.86 -35.81 -23.71
C ARG A 295 -16.21 -36.03 -23.10
#